data_920b1d0e436b3b035f6f8f0f3462b5c3
#
_entry.id   920b1d0e436b3b035f6f8f0f3462b5c3
#
_cell.length_a   1.000
_cell.length_b   1.000
_cell.length_c   1.000
_cell.angle_alpha   90.00
_cell.angle_beta   90.00
_cell.angle_gamma   90.00
#
_symmetry.space_group_name_H-M   'P 1'
#
loop_
_entity.id
_entity.type
_entity.pdbx_description
1 polymer ?
#
loop_
_entity_poly.entity_id
_entity_poly.type
_entity_poly.pdbx_seq_one_letter_code
_entity_poly.pdbx_strand_id
1 'polypeptide(L)'
;RDVLGSRGLGDVYKRQDMHGAFLKKTLEKEKIGVLNLIEDEHYFTTLAFVAIDENGEREFSFSRKPGADTKLQADELNLELLQNCKIFHFGSLSLTAQPAHEATVTAVSHAKAEGALISYDPNYRASLWSSEDVAIETMKSMICYADVMKISDEESLLLTGEKTYEAAADQFLQMGPKLVAVTLGSEGVLIAFGERKERIAGFQVKSVDTTGAGDSFWGGFLSAYLEFRKPVEELSWKEIKYCAEYGNATAALCVQKRGGIPAIPKKEEVSRMIRR
;
A
#
# COMPACT_ATOMS: atom_id res chain seq x y z
N ARG A 1 -3.69 4.69 16.13
CA ARG A 1 -4.92 4.84 15.34
C ARG A 1 -5.01 6.19 14.62
N ASP A 2 -4.39 7.26 15.14
CA ASP A 2 -4.37 8.57 14.47
C ASP A 2 -3.25 8.70 13.42
N VAL A 3 -2.47 7.65 13.22
CA VAL A 3 -1.23 7.66 12.46
C VAL A 3 -1.45 7.17 11.02
N LEU A 4 -2.39 6.29 10.79
CA LEU A 4 -2.92 5.99 9.48
C LEU A 4 -4.14 6.88 9.25
N GLY A 5 -3.92 8.17 9.20
CA GLY A 5 -4.78 9.04 8.46
C GLY A 5 -4.60 8.71 6.97
N SER A 6 -4.83 7.46 6.61
CA SER A 6 -5.13 7.08 5.25
C SER A 6 -6.50 7.69 4.93
N ARG A 7 -6.50 9.00 4.77
CA ARG A 7 -7.48 9.69 3.97
C ARG A 7 -7.23 9.19 2.56
N GLY A 8 -7.54 7.88 2.36
CA GLY A 8 -7.21 7.18 1.16
C GLY A 8 -8.04 7.71 0.02
N LEU A 9 -7.36 8.24 -0.98
CA LEU A 9 -7.94 8.49 -2.30
C LEU A 9 -8.16 7.17 -3.07
N GLY A 10 -7.66 6.05 -2.60
CA GLY A 10 -7.69 4.77 -3.30
C GLY A 10 -9.03 4.03 -3.29
N ASP A 11 -9.94 4.35 -2.36
CA ASP A 11 -11.24 3.68 -2.21
C ASP A 11 -12.43 4.61 -2.48
N VAL A 12 -12.24 5.62 -3.29
CA VAL A 12 -13.08 6.82 -3.29
C VAL A 12 -14.38 6.65 -4.07
N TYR A 13 -14.46 5.73 -5.02
CA TYR A 13 -15.66 5.53 -5.83
C TYR A 13 -16.43 4.30 -5.39
N LYS A 14 -17.61 4.53 -4.82
CA LYS A 14 -18.54 3.45 -4.42
C LYS A 14 -19.95 3.84 -4.79
N ARG A 15 -20.64 2.90 -5.45
CA ARG A 15 -22.09 3.03 -5.65
C ARG A 15 -22.80 3.04 -4.29
N GLN A 16 -23.98 3.66 -4.21
CA GLN A 16 -24.96 3.42 -3.13
C GLN A 16 -25.50 1.97 -3.18
N ASP A 17 -24.62 0.99 -3.31
CA ASP A 17 -24.95 -0.41 -3.17
C ASP A 17 -24.61 -0.92 -1.75
N MET A 18 -25.10 -2.11 -1.43
CA MET A 18 -24.88 -2.67 -0.09
C MET A 18 -23.40 -2.86 0.27
N HIS A 19 -22.54 -3.05 -0.73
CA HIS A 19 -21.10 -3.24 -0.54
C HIS A 19 -20.41 -1.91 -0.26
N GLY A 20 -20.76 -0.85 -1.00
CA GLY A 20 -20.28 0.52 -0.76
C GLY A 20 -20.68 1.01 0.62
N ALA A 21 -21.96 0.83 1.00
CA ALA A 21 -22.45 1.17 2.33
C ALA A 21 -21.73 0.39 3.45
N PHE A 22 -21.47 -0.90 3.24
CA PHE A 22 -20.70 -1.72 4.18
C PHE A 22 -19.27 -1.21 4.36
N LEU A 23 -18.58 -0.87 3.27
CA LEU A 23 -17.22 -0.36 3.31
C LEU A 23 -17.15 1.00 4.02
N LYS A 24 -18.05 1.95 3.69
CA LYS A 24 -18.13 3.24 4.37
C LYS A 24 -18.30 3.08 5.88
N LYS A 25 -19.28 2.27 6.28
CA LYS A 25 -19.51 1.96 7.70
C LYS A 25 -18.31 1.30 8.39
N THR A 26 -17.56 0.47 7.65
CA THR A 26 -16.34 -0.17 8.17
C THR A 26 -15.24 0.87 8.41
N LEU A 27 -15.02 1.78 7.47
CA LEU A 27 -14.05 2.87 7.59
C LEU A 27 -14.40 3.80 8.78
N GLU A 28 -15.67 4.19 8.89
CA GLU A 28 -16.16 5.02 10.00
C GLU A 28 -15.96 4.32 11.36
N LYS A 29 -16.27 3.02 11.44
CA LYS A 29 -16.06 2.21 12.65
C LYS A 29 -14.59 2.18 13.06
N GLU A 30 -13.68 2.10 12.10
CA GLU A 30 -12.24 2.15 12.34
C GLU A 30 -11.71 3.59 12.47
N LYS A 31 -12.60 4.59 12.53
CA LYS A 31 -12.29 6.03 12.67
C LYS A 31 -11.42 6.58 11.54
N ILE A 32 -11.58 6.05 10.34
CA ILE A 32 -10.96 6.57 9.12
C ILE A 32 -11.87 7.65 8.57
N GLY A 33 -11.30 8.80 8.20
CA GLY A 33 -12.07 9.91 7.61
C GLY A 33 -12.62 9.54 6.24
N VAL A 34 -13.93 9.78 6.03
CA VAL A 34 -14.63 9.44 4.79
C VAL A 34 -15.07 10.67 3.99
N LEU A 35 -14.50 11.83 4.28
CA LEU A 35 -14.86 13.10 3.60
C LEU A 35 -14.55 13.11 2.10
N ASN A 36 -13.57 12.30 1.68
CA ASN A 36 -13.21 12.12 0.27
C ASN A 36 -13.76 10.81 -0.32
N LEU A 37 -14.62 10.12 0.40
CA LEU A 37 -15.28 8.95 -0.12
C LEU A 37 -16.46 9.40 -1.00
N ILE A 38 -16.26 9.38 -2.32
CA ILE A 38 -17.28 9.76 -3.29
C ILE A 38 -18.15 8.54 -3.57
N GLU A 39 -19.46 8.74 -3.52
CA GLU A 39 -20.45 7.72 -3.82
C GLU A 39 -21.01 7.95 -5.24
N ASP A 40 -20.85 6.96 -6.11
CA ASP A 40 -21.34 7.00 -7.49
C ASP A 40 -22.65 6.22 -7.62
N GLU A 41 -23.66 6.80 -8.29
CA GLU A 41 -24.96 6.17 -8.48
C GLU A 41 -25.02 5.24 -9.71
N HIS A 42 -24.02 5.32 -10.60
CA HIS A 42 -24.05 4.64 -11.90
C HIS A 42 -23.19 3.37 -11.95
N TYR A 43 -22.11 3.30 -11.15
CA TYR A 43 -21.15 2.20 -11.18
C TYR A 43 -21.16 1.37 -9.89
N PHE A 44 -21.03 0.05 -10.03
CA PHE A 44 -21.00 -0.86 -8.88
C PHE A 44 -19.65 -0.81 -8.13
N THR A 45 -19.72 -1.02 -6.82
CA THR A 45 -18.52 -1.31 -6.03
C THR A 45 -17.79 -2.52 -6.63
N THR A 46 -16.49 -2.39 -6.86
CA THR A 46 -15.65 -3.51 -7.30
C THR A 46 -15.65 -4.62 -6.25
N LEU A 47 -15.88 -5.85 -6.69
CA LEU A 47 -15.81 -7.04 -5.86
C LEU A 47 -14.60 -7.88 -6.25
N ALA A 48 -13.82 -8.26 -5.26
CA ALA A 48 -12.74 -9.24 -5.40
C ALA A 48 -13.20 -10.58 -4.80
N PHE A 49 -13.21 -11.61 -5.62
CA PHE A 49 -13.47 -12.98 -5.20
C PHE A 49 -12.13 -13.69 -5.04
N VAL A 50 -11.96 -14.37 -3.93
CA VAL A 50 -10.75 -15.13 -3.63
C VAL A 50 -11.12 -16.60 -3.61
N ALA A 51 -10.61 -17.37 -4.57
CA ALA A 51 -10.63 -18.82 -4.54
C ALA A 51 -9.32 -19.33 -3.92
N ILE A 52 -9.40 -20.42 -3.18
CA ILE A 52 -8.23 -21.12 -2.66
C ILE A 52 -8.22 -22.48 -3.33
N ASP A 53 -7.12 -22.79 -4.02
CA ASP A 53 -6.96 -24.09 -4.69
C ASP A 53 -6.62 -25.21 -3.70
N GLU A 54 -6.48 -26.44 -4.23
CA GLU A 54 -6.15 -27.63 -3.43
C GLU A 54 -4.77 -27.57 -2.78
N ASN A 55 -3.87 -26.72 -3.28
CA ASN A 55 -2.51 -26.48 -2.77
C ASN A 55 -2.46 -25.33 -1.74
N GLY A 56 -3.59 -24.62 -1.54
CA GLY A 56 -3.68 -23.45 -0.68
C GLY A 56 -3.26 -22.15 -1.37
N GLU A 57 -3.03 -22.18 -2.69
CA GLU A 57 -2.76 -20.99 -3.49
C GLU A 57 -4.04 -20.20 -3.74
N ARG A 58 -3.89 -18.89 -3.94
CA ARG A 58 -5.01 -17.97 -4.08
C ARG A 58 -5.13 -17.48 -5.49
N GLU A 59 -6.31 -17.63 -6.04
CA GLU A 59 -6.71 -17.03 -7.29
C GLU A 59 -7.68 -15.87 -7.02
N PHE A 60 -7.41 -14.72 -7.64
CA PHE A 60 -8.26 -13.54 -7.54
C PHE A 60 -9.06 -13.35 -8.82
N SER A 61 -10.37 -13.21 -8.67
CA SER A 61 -11.27 -12.79 -9.75
C SER A 61 -11.96 -11.49 -9.37
N PHE A 62 -12.00 -10.52 -10.30
CA PHE A 62 -12.56 -9.20 -10.04
C PHE A 62 -13.81 -8.94 -10.89
N SER A 63 -14.89 -8.52 -10.23
CA SER A 63 -16.02 -7.91 -10.90
C SER A 63 -15.81 -6.39 -10.95
N ARG A 64 -15.18 -5.90 -12.05
CA ARG A 64 -14.67 -4.52 -12.23
C ARG A 64 -14.75 -4.03 -13.68
N LYS A 65 -15.87 -4.26 -14.38
CA LYS A 65 -15.96 -3.86 -15.80
C LYS A 65 -17.24 -3.05 -16.10
N PRO A 66 -17.22 -1.72 -15.86
CA PRO A 66 -16.32 -0.93 -15.01
C PRO A 66 -16.74 -0.97 -13.54
N GLY A 67 -15.76 -0.89 -12.63
CA GLY A 67 -16.02 -0.66 -11.22
C GLY A 67 -16.03 0.84 -10.90
N ALA A 68 -16.74 1.25 -9.85
CA ALA A 68 -16.80 2.64 -9.41
C ALA A 68 -15.41 3.24 -9.12
N ASP A 69 -14.49 2.44 -8.59
CA ASP A 69 -13.11 2.83 -8.29
C ASP A 69 -12.28 3.27 -9.51
N THR A 70 -12.74 2.98 -10.73
CA THR A 70 -12.10 3.44 -11.98
C THR A 70 -12.63 4.79 -12.48
N LYS A 71 -13.59 5.40 -11.79
CA LYS A 71 -14.37 6.56 -12.28
C LYS A 71 -14.08 7.86 -11.57
N LEU A 72 -13.20 7.85 -10.57
CA LEU A 72 -12.76 9.07 -9.89
C LEU A 72 -12.18 10.06 -10.88
N GLN A 73 -12.67 11.29 -10.87
CA GLN A 73 -12.23 12.40 -11.71
C GLN A 73 -11.32 13.36 -10.92
N ALA A 74 -10.42 14.05 -11.62
CA ALA A 74 -9.49 14.97 -10.97
C ALA A 74 -10.19 16.18 -10.31
N ASP A 75 -11.30 16.62 -10.86
CA ASP A 75 -12.11 17.74 -10.32
C ASP A 75 -12.98 17.36 -9.11
N GLU A 76 -13.13 16.08 -8.84
CA GLU A 76 -13.82 15.57 -7.64
C GLU A 76 -12.88 15.48 -6.43
N LEU A 77 -11.58 15.68 -6.61
CA LEU A 77 -10.61 15.64 -5.54
C LEU A 77 -10.75 16.84 -4.59
N ASN A 78 -10.95 16.57 -3.32
CA ASN A 78 -10.84 17.62 -2.30
C ASN A 78 -9.36 17.85 -1.93
N LEU A 79 -8.69 18.70 -2.72
CA LEU A 79 -7.26 18.97 -2.58
C LEU A 79 -6.91 19.69 -1.26
N GLU A 80 -7.87 20.40 -0.63
CA GLU A 80 -7.65 21.04 0.67
C GLU A 80 -7.27 20.03 1.78
N LEU A 81 -7.78 18.79 1.68
CA LEU A 81 -7.44 17.73 2.62
C LEU A 81 -5.99 17.27 2.50
N LEU A 82 -5.30 17.60 1.41
CA LEU A 82 -3.89 17.25 1.18
C LEU A 82 -2.92 18.27 1.79
N GLN A 83 -3.34 19.51 2.04
CA GLN A 83 -2.48 20.60 2.55
C GLN A 83 -1.77 20.28 3.86
N ASN A 84 -2.32 19.42 4.71
CA ASN A 84 -1.72 19.00 5.97
C ASN A 84 -1.44 17.50 6.02
N CYS A 85 -1.44 16.83 4.86
CA CYS A 85 -1.17 15.41 4.75
C CYS A 85 0.30 15.14 5.14
N LYS A 86 0.51 14.20 6.06
CA LYS A 86 1.87 13.78 6.44
C LYS A 86 2.42 12.74 5.49
N ILE A 87 1.58 11.81 5.07
CA ILE A 87 1.91 10.75 4.11
C ILE A 87 0.75 10.64 3.13
N PHE A 88 1.06 10.73 1.86
CA PHE A 88 0.16 10.36 0.79
C PHE A 88 0.56 8.98 0.27
N HIS A 89 -0.31 7.99 0.45
CA HIS A 89 -0.05 6.62 -0.01
C HIS A 89 -0.93 6.30 -1.21
N PHE A 90 -0.36 5.67 -2.22
CA PHE A 90 -1.09 5.19 -3.39
C PHE A 90 -0.52 3.87 -3.92
N GLY A 91 -1.34 3.18 -4.72
CA GLY A 91 -0.98 1.95 -5.41
C GLY A 91 -1.27 2.04 -6.91
N SER A 92 -1.07 0.93 -7.63
CA SER A 92 -1.28 0.91 -9.08
C SER A 92 -2.71 0.62 -9.52
N LEU A 93 -3.59 0.19 -8.63
CA LEU A 93 -4.95 -0.21 -9.00
C LEU A 93 -5.78 0.96 -9.57
N SER A 94 -5.58 2.16 -9.06
CA SER A 94 -6.21 3.38 -9.59
C SER A 94 -5.61 3.85 -10.93
N LEU A 95 -4.46 3.30 -11.32
CA LEU A 95 -3.79 3.63 -12.58
C LEU A 95 -4.22 2.76 -13.76
N THR A 96 -5.05 1.75 -13.52
CA THR A 96 -5.46 0.75 -14.53
C THR A 96 -6.43 1.29 -15.56
N ALA A 97 -7.10 2.41 -15.32
CA ALA A 97 -8.09 2.99 -16.22
C ALA A 97 -8.26 4.50 -16.01
N GLN A 98 -8.65 5.20 -17.08
CA GLN A 98 -9.12 6.58 -16.99
C GLN A 98 -10.59 6.61 -16.52
N PRO A 99 -11.03 7.69 -15.81
CA PRO A 99 -10.26 8.89 -15.41
C PRO A 99 -9.45 8.73 -14.11
N ALA A 100 -9.59 7.61 -13.38
CA ALA A 100 -8.94 7.41 -12.07
C ALA A 100 -7.40 7.53 -12.12
N HIS A 101 -6.79 7.16 -13.25
CA HIS A 101 -5.35 7.35 -13.46
C HIS A 101 -4.98 8.84 -13.35
N GLU A 102 -5.64 9.72 -14.12
CA GLU A 102 -5.40 11.16 -14.10
C GLU A 102 -5.65 11.75 -12.71
N ALA A 103 -6.74 11.36 -12.07
CA ALA A 103 -7.04 11.78 -10.70
C ALA A 103 -5.91 11.38 -9.72
N THR A 104 -5.38 10.17 -9.85
CA THR A 104 -4.27 9.70 -9.01
C THR A 104 -3.01 10.51 -9.23
N VAL A 105 -2.62 10.77 -10.49
CA VAL A 105 -1.44 11.58 -10.81
C VAL A 105 -1.60 13.01 -10.29
N THR A 106 -2.79 13.60 -10.43
CA THR A 106 -3.12 14.93 -9.91
C THR A 106 -2.97 14.98 -8.39
N ALA A 107 -3.54 13.99 -7.68
CA ALA A 107 -3.47 13.92 -6.22
C ALA A 107 -2.04 13.74 -5.70
N VAL A 108 -1.26 12.84 -6.31
CA VAL A 108 0.16 12.61 -5.97
C VAL A 108 0.97 13.89 -6.16
N SER A 109 0.81 14.56 -7.32
CA SER A 109 1.53 15.78 -7.64
C SER A 109 1.19 16.89 -6.65
N HIS A 110 -0.08 17.07 -6.31
CA HIS A 110 -0.51 18.06 -5.34
C HIS A 110 0.01 17.75 -3.93
N ALA A 111 -0.13 16.52 -3.45
CA ALA A 111 0.38 16.11 -2.14
C ALA A 111 1.89 16.33 -2.01
N LYS A 112 2.64 16.03 -3.07
CA LYS A 112 4.10 16.28 -3.13
C LYS A 112 4.42 17.77 -3.06
N ALA A 113 3.68 18.61 -3.77
CA ALA A 113 3.85 20.06 -3.73
C ALA A 113 3.55 20.65 -2.33
N GLU A 114 2.60 20.08 -1.60
CA GLU A 114 2.26 20.43 -0.21
C GLU A 114 3.23 19.83 0.83
N GLY A 115 4.27 19.12 0.40
CA GLY A 115 5.32 18.58 1.26
C GLY A 115 4.95 17.29 2.00
N ALA A 116 3.93 16.56 1.55
CA ALA A 116 3.64 15.23 2.06
C ALA A 116 4.73 14.24 1.64
N LEU A 117 5.05 13.27 2.52
CA LEU A 117 5.84 12.10 2.13
C LEU A 117 5.01 11.24 1.17
N ILE A 118 5.53 10.99 -0.02
CA ILE A 118 4.86 10.16 -1.02
C ILE A 118 5.27 8.71 -0.84
N SER A 119 4.28 7.86 -0.56
CA SER A 119 4.45 6.43 -0.32
C SER A 119 3.78 5.63 -1.45
N TYR A 120 4.53 4.73 -2.07
CA TYR A 120 4.05 3.92 -3.19
C TYR A 120 4.17 2.42 -2.90
N ASP A 121 3.09 1.69 -3.19
CA ASP A 121 3.06 0.22 -3.27
C ASP A 121 2.41 -0.17 -4.60
N PRO A 122 3.14 -0.67 -5.60
CA PRO A 122 2.57 -1.06 -6.89
C PRO A 122 1.39 -2.01 -6.74
N ASN A 123 1.52 -3.00 -5.87
CA ASN A 123 0.47 -3.97 -5.55
C ASN A 123 -0.15 -4.57 -6.82
N TYR A 124 0.69 -5.13 -7.69
CA TYR A 124 0.34 -5.62 -9.01
C TYR A 124 -0.75 -6.70 -8.98
N ARG A 125 -1.69 -6.61 -9.89
CA ARG A 125 -2.75 -7.60 -10.10
C ARG A 125 -2.92 -7.81 -11.61
N ALA A 126 -2.29 -8.84 -12.16
CA ALA A 126 -2.24 -9.11 -13.60
C ALA A 126 -3.61 -9.05 -14.29
N SER A 127 -4.65 -9.58 -13.64
CA SER A 127 -6.02 -9.65 -14.19
C SER A 127 -6.71 -8.30 -14.35
N LEU A 128 -6.16 -7.21 -13.80
CA LEU A 128 -6.72 -5.85 -13.89
C LEU A 128 -6.09 -5.00 -14.99
N TRP A 129 -5.05 -5.51 -15.64
CA TRP A 129 -4.33 -4.79 -16.69
C TRP A 129 -4.65 -5.35 -18.08
N SER A 130 -4.52 -4.51 -19.09
CA SER A 130 -4.72 -4.91 -20.49
C SER A 130 -3.60 -5.82 -20.99
N SER A 131 -2.37 -5.63 -20.49
CA SER A 131 -1.20 -6.47 -20.69
C SER A 131 -0.17 -6.22 -19.59
N GLU A 132 0.79 -7.16 -19.47
CA GLU A 132 1.90 -7.03 -18.53
C GLU A 132 2.80 -5.84 -18.88
N ASP A 133 3.09 -5.62 -20.16
CA ASP A 133 3.92 -4.49 -20.61
C ASP A 133 3.31 -3.14 -20.21
N VAL A 134 1.99 -2.97 -20.42
CA VAL A 134 1.27 -1.75 -20.01
C VAL A 134 1.33 -1.57 -18.48
N ALA A 135 1.19 -2.66 -17.74
CA ALA A 135 1.29 -2.62 -16.29
C ALA A 135 2.69 -2.17 -15.84
N ILE A 136 3.73 -2.80 -16.38
CA ILE A 136 5.14 -2.49 -16.05
C ILE A 136 5.44 -1.02 -16.38
N GLU A 137 5.11 -0.57 -17.58
CA GLU A 137 5.35 0.81 -18.01
C GLU A 137 4.64 1.81 -17.09
N THR A 138 3.36 1.59 -16.83
CA THR A 138 2.56 2.48 -15.98
C THR A 138 3.07 2.48 -14.54
N MET A 139 3.33 1.32 -13.96
CA MET A 139 3.84 1.25 -12.58
C MET A 139 5.22 1.91 -12.44
N LYS A 140 6.11 1.71 -13.42
CA LYS A 140 7.44 2.36 -13.44
C LYS A 140 7.35 3.86 -13.56
N SER A 141 6.42 4.41 -14.34
CA SER A 141 6.25 5.85 -14.52
C SER A 141 5.94 6.59 -13.22
N MET A 142 5.38 5.89 -12.23
CA MET A 142 4.99 6.49 -10.95
C MET A 142 6.08 6.42 -9.88
N ILE A 143 7.15 5.66 -10.09
CA ILE A 143 8.22 5.47 -9.10
C ILE A 143 8.94 6.79 -8.79
N CYS A 144 9.15 7.66 -9.78
CA CYS A 144 9.82 8.94 -9.60
C CYS A 144 9.06 9.94 -8.70
N TYR A 145 7.78 9.71 -8.44
CA TYR A 145 7.02 10.51 -7.49
C TYR A 145 7.24 10.08 -6.04
N ALA A 146 7.57 8.80 -5.81
CA ALA A 146 7.67 8.22 -4.49
C ALA A 146 8.92 8.69 -3.73
N ASP A 147 8.76 8.98 -2.45
CA ASP A 147 9.86 9.17 -1.50
C ASP A 147 10.20 7.85 -0.81
N VAL A 148 9.20 7.03 -0.54
CA VAL A 148 9.35 5.69 0.02
C VAL A 148 8.50 4.68 -0.75
N MET A 149 9.05 3.51 -0.97
CA MET A 149 8.40 2.46 -1.76
C MET A 149 8.41 1.12 -1.02
N LYS A 150 7.28 0.42 -1.05
CA LYS A 150 7.19 -1.00 -0.69
C LYS A 150 6.86 -1.78 -1.95
N ILE A 151 7.46 -2.94 -2.10
CA ILE A 151 7.22 -3.85 -3.23
C ILE A 151 7.48 -5.29 -2.77
N SER A 152 6.84 -6.29 -3.39
CA SER A 152 7.20 -7.68 -3.16
C SER A 152 8.46 -8.07 -3.95
N ASP A 153 9.10 -9.16 -3.57
CA ASP A 153 10.24 -9.73 -4.30
C ASP A 153 9.88 -10.05 -5.76
N GLU A 154 8.76 -10.73 -5.99
CA GLU A 154 8.28 -11.07 -7.33
C GLU A 154 8.01 -9.81 -8.18
N GLU A 155 7.28 -8.84 -7.64
CA GLU A 155 7.03 -7.57 -8.32
C GLU A 155 8.32 -6.79 -8.60
N SER A 156 9.30 -6.87 -7.71
CA SER A 156 10.58 -6.17 -7.86
C SER A 156 11.37 -6.68 -9.07
N LEU A 157 11.38 -7.99 -9.26
CA LEU A 157 12.01 -8.63 -10.41
C LEU A 157 11.24 -8.35 -11.71
N LEU A 158 9.90 -8.40 -11.64
CA LEU A 158 9.03 -8.10 -12.78
C LEU A 158 9.26 -6.67 -13.29
N LEU A 159 9.28 -5.68 -12.39
CA LEU A 159 9.40 -4.28 -12.78
C LEU A 159 10.80 -3.90 -13.27
N THR A 160 11.83 -4.53 -12.74
CA THR A 160 13.22 -4.14 -13.09
C THR A 160 13.84 -5.03 -14.17
N GLY A 161 13.42 -6.29 -14.27
CA GLY A 161 14.07 -7.32 -15.08
C GLY A 161 15.38 -7.84 -14.44
N GLU A 162 15.67 -7.43 -13.20
CA GLU A 162 16.85 -7.87 -12.46
C GLU A 162 16.72 -9.32 -12.02
N LYS A 163 17.87 -9.95 -11.71
CA LYS A 163 17.90 -11.34 -11.26
C LYS A 163 17.75 -11.51 -9.75
N THR A 164 17.97 -10.45 -9.01
CA THR A 164 17.89 -10.44 -7.54
C THR A 164 17.16 -9.20 -7.06
N TYR A 165 16.43 -9.34 -5.97
CA TYR A 165 15.70 -8.22 -5.38
C TYR A 165 16.64 -7.17 -4.74
N GLU A 166 17.91 -7.53 -4.41
CA GLU A 166 18.93 -6.57 -4.00
C GLU A 166 19.33 -5.63 -5.15
N ALA A 167 19.51 -6.18 -6.36
CA ALA A 167 19.80 -5.38 -7.56
C ALA A 167 18.57 -4.54 -7.96
N ALA A 168 17.38 -5.12 -7.88
CA ALA A 168 16.13 -4.40 -8.11
C ALA A 168 15.97 -3.20 -7.16
N ALA A 169 16.28 -3.37 -5.87
CA ALA A 169 16.23 -2.31 -4.88
C ALA A 169 17.18 -1.15 -5.20
N ASP A 170 18.41 -1.45 -5.68
CA ASP A 170 19.36 -0.43 -6.14
C ASP A 170 18.80 0.36 -7.32
N GLN A 171 18.19 -0.33 -8.29
CA GLN A 171 17.58 0.32 -9.44
C GLN A 171 16.42 1.24 -9.03
N PHE A 172 15.57 0.79 -8.09
CA PHE A 172 14.49 1.64 -7.59
C PHE A 172 14.99 2.89 -6.87
N LEU A 173 16.04 2.79 -6.05
CA LEU A 173 16.66 3.96 -5.41
C LEU A 173 17.16 4.98 -6.45
N GLN A 174 17.69 4.51 -7.58
CA GLN A 174 18.12 5.39 -8.68
C GLN A 174 16.94 6.06 -9.43
N MET A 175 15.72 5.48 -9.34
CA MET A 175 14.53 6.01 -9.99
C MET A 175 13.82 7.10 -9.17
N GLY A 176 14.19 7.34 -7.90
CA GLY A 176 13.62 8.42 -7.09
C GLY A 176 13.41 8.15 -5.62
N PRO A 177 12.89 7.00 -5.21
CA PRO A 177 12.68 6.69 -3.80
C PRO A 177 13.96 6.76 -2.97
N LYS A 178 13.86 7.28 -1.76
CA LYS A 178 14.96 7.37 -0.79
C LYS A 178 15.07 6.11 0.06
N LEU A 179 13.95 5.39 0.18
CA LEU A 179 13.86 4.13 0.89
C LEU A 179 13.00 3.14 0.10
N VAL A 180 13.52 1.93 -0.06
CA VAL A 180 12.81 0.81 -0.69
C VAL A 180 12.75 -0.35 0.30
N ALA A 181 11.53 -0.87 0.49
CA ALA A 181 11.25 -2.06 1.29
C ALA A 181 10.78 -3.20 0.37
N VAL A 182 11.62 -4.20 0.15
CA VAL A 182 11.24 -5.40 -0.61
C VAL A 182 10.77 -6.47 0.36
N THR A 183 9.49 -6.79 0.37
CA THR A 183 8.91 -7.80 1.25
C THR A 183 9.19 -9.22 0.73
N LEU A 184 9.61 -10.12 1.64
CA LEU A 184 10.08 -11.48 1.36
C LEU A 184 9.19 -12.53 2.05
N GLY A 185 7.90 -12.26 2.15
CA GLY A 185 6.94 -13.14 2.82
C GLY A 185 7.31 -13.40 4.28
N SER A 186 7.39 -14.67 4.67
CA SER A 186 7.74 -15.08 6.03
C SER A 186 9.19 -14.82 6.42
N GLU A 187 10.07 -14.56 5.45
CA GLU A 187 11.47 -14.24 5.69
C GLU A 187 11.69 -12.78 6.18
N GLY A 188 10.64 -11.93 6.03
CA GLY A 188 10.66 -10.54 6.49
C GLY A 188 10.81 -9.55 5.34
N VAL A 189 11.80 -8.66 5.40
CA VAL A 189 11.96 -7.57 4.44
C VAL A 189 13.43 -7.25 4.19
N LEU A 190 13.78 -6.94 2.94
CA LEU A 190 15.01 -6.22 2.60
C LEU A 190 14.70 -4.72 2.64
N ILE A 191 15.42 -3.96 3.43
CA ILE A 191 15.40 -2.49 3.39
C ILE A 191 16.65 -2.01 2.65
N ALA A 192 16.43 -1.13 1.67
CA ALA A 192 17.47 -0.38 0.97
C ALA A 192 17.29 1.12 1.26
N PHE A 193 18.34 1.78 1.78
CA PHE A 193 18.33 3.20 2.12
C PHE A 193 19.74 3.78 1.97
N GLY A 194 19.89 4.75 1.08
CA GLY A 194 21.20 5.23 0.65
C GLY A 194 22.04 4.08 0.07
N GLU A 195 23.26 3.94 0.51
CA GLU A 195 24.16 2.85 0.08
C GLU A 195 23.98 1.55 0.89
N ARG A 196 23.16 1.57 1.92
CA ARG A 196 23.00 0.43 2.82
C ARG A 196 21.78 -0.40 2.48
N LYS A 197 21.98 -1.72 2.48
CA LYS A 197 20.92 -2.74 2.41
C LYS A 197 21.04 -3.72 3.54
N GLU A 198 19.94 -4.12 4.15
CA GLU A 198 19.93 -5.14 5.21
C GLU A 198 18.59 -5.90 5.18
N ARG A 199 18.68 -7.22 5.32
CA ARG A 199 17.51 -8.06 5.53
C ARG A 199 17.14 -8.05 7.01
N ILE A 200 15.88 -7.72 7.28
CA ILE A 200 15.33 -7.71 8.64
C ILE A 200 14.34 -8.87 8.72
N ALA A 201 14.68 -9.85 9.57
CA ALA A 201 13.95 -11.10 9.65
C ALA A 201 12.48 -10.90 10.07
N GLY A 202 11.60 -11.71 9.49
CA GLY A 202 10.19 -11.81 9.89
C GLY A 202 10.01 -12.57 11.20
N PHE A 203 8.84 -12.46 11.77
CA PHE A 203 8.44 -13.25 12.94
C PHE A 203 7.84 -14.57 12.49
N GLN A 204 8.35 -15.68 13.03
CA GLN A 204 7.83 -17.02 12.72
C GLN A 204 6.51 -17.25 13.46
N VAL A 205 5.42 -17.35 12.70
CA VAL A 205 4.07 -17.55 13.23
C VAL A 205 3.32 -18.55 12.36
N LYS A 206 2.29 -19.16 12.93
CA LYS A 206 1.37 -19.99 12.15
C LYS A 206 0.41 -19.08 11.38
N SER A 207 0.55 -19.05 10.06
CA SER A 207 -0.36 -18.31 9.19
C SER A 207 -1.72 -19.02 9.09
N VAL A 208 -2.79 -18.21 9.12
CA VAL A 208 -4.18 -18.61 8.89
C VAL A 208 -4.67 -18.01 7.57
N ASP A 209 -4.33 -16.75 7.32
CA ASP A 209 -4.74 -16.00 6.14
C ASP A 209 -3.71 -14.92 5.83
N THR A 210 -3.10 -14.94 4.64
CA THR A 210 -2.09 -13.97 4.25
C THR A 210 -2.67 -12.71 3.57
N THR A 211 -4.01 -12.60 3.51
CA THR A 211 -4.67 -11.40 2.95
C THR A 211 -4.31 -10.17 3.75
N GLY A 212 -3.81 -9.13 3.06
CA GLY A 212 -3.41 -7.88 3.69
C GLY A 212 -2.09 -7.93 4.47
N ALA A 213 -1.30 -9.00 4.35
CA ALA A 213 0.01 -9.08 5.02
C ALA A 213 0.95 -7.93 4.59
N GLY A 214 1.07 -7.72 3.27
CA GLY A 214 1.87 -6.62 2.70
C GLY A 214 1.35 -5.25 3.11
N ASP A 215 0.03 -5.04 3.03
CA ASP A 215 -0.61 -3.79 3.45
C ASP A 215 -0.41 -3.53 4.95
N SER A 216 -0.53 -4.58 5.78
CA SER A 216 -0.29 -4.49 7.23
C SER A 216 1.16 -4.23 7.57
N PHE A 217 2.11 -4.85 6.86
CA PHE A 217 3.53 -4.55 6.98
C PHE A 217 3.78 -3.06 6.73
N TRP A 218 3.31 -2.58 5.57
CA TRP A 218 3.59 -1.21 5.16
C TRP A 218 2.89 -0.19 6.05
N GLY A 219 1.64 -0.44 6.42
CA GLY A 219 0.92 0.39 7.39
C GLY A 219 1.63 0.45 8.75
N GLY A 220 2.15 -0.66 9.23
CA GLY A 220 2.96 -0.74 10.44
C GLY A 220 4.26 0.07 10.33
N PHE A 221 5.00 -0.11 9.23
CA PHE A 221 6.22 0.64 8.93
C PHE A 221 5.99 2.15 8.95
N LEU A 222 5.01 2.62 8.18
CA LEU A 222 4.68 4.05 8.08
C LEU A 222 4.16 4.61 9.41
N SER A 223 3.44 3.80 10.19
CA SER A 223 2.99 4.17 11.53
C SER A 223 4.17 4.42 12.48
N ALA A 224 5.15 3.52 12.47
CA ALA A 224 6.36 3.68 13.29
C ALA A 224 7.23 4.86 12.80
N TYR A 225 7.33 5.05 11.49
CA TYR A 225 8.02 6.19 10.89
C TYR A 225 7.48 7.54 11.42
N LEU A 226 6.17 7.70 11.46
CA LEU A 226 5.54 8.94 11.90
C LEU A 226 5.84 9.31 13.37
N GLU A 227 6.24 8.36 14.20
CA GLU A 227 6.64 8.63 15.58
C GLU A 227 7.93 9.48 15.67
N PHE A 228 8.80 9.41 14.66
CA PHE A 228 10.07 10.15 14.62
C PHE A 228 9.93 11.62 14.23
N ARG A 229 8.85 12.02 13.56
CA ARG A 229 8.51 13.40 13.20
C ARG A 229 9.60 14.16 12.46
N LYS A 230 10.33 13.49 11.59
CA LYS A 230 11.42 14.05 10.78
C LYS A 230 11.39 13.48 9.35
N PRO A 231 12.03 14.15 8.39
CA PRO A 231 12.15 13.64 7.03
C PRO A 231 12.80 12.26 6.97
N VAL A 232 12.44 11.47 5.96
CA VAL A 232 12.97 10.10 5.84
C VAL A 232 14.48 10.08 5.68
N GLU A 233 15.06 11.10 5.04
CA GLU A 233 16.51 11.25 4.83
C GLU A 233 17.31 11.46 6.12
N GLU A 234 16.64 11.96 7.16
CA GLU A 234 17.25 12.22 8.47
C GLU A 234 17.14 11.02 9.42
N LEU A 235 16.49 9.93 8.98
CA LEU A 235 16.38 8.73 9.79
C LEU A 235 17.77 8.06 9.93
N SER A 236 18.11 7.72 11.16
CA SER A 236 19.21 6.81 11.41
C SER A 236 18.84 5.39 11.01
N TRP A 237 19.84 4.57 10.71
CA TRP A 237 19.60 3.16 10.38
C TRP A 237 18.88 2.39 11.51
N LYS A 238 19.14 2.75 12.76
CA LYS A 238 18.44 2.16 13.92
C LYS A 238 16.93 2.44 13.89
N GLU A 239 16.53 3.66 13.52
CA GLU A 239 15.14 4.04 13.41
C GLU A 239 14.46 3.34 12.23
N ILE A 240 15.13 3.26 11.09
CA ILE A 240 14.65 2.52 9.92
C ILE A 240 14.43 1.03 10.26
N LYS A 241 15.40 0.43 10.94
CA LYS A 241 15.29 -0.96 11.40
C LYS A 241 14.12 -1.17 12.34
N TYR A 242 13.89 -0.24 13.26
CA TYR A 242 12.73 -0.26 14.14
C TYR A 242 11.42 -0.20 13.35
N CYS A 243 11.31 0.68 12.34
CA CYS A 243 10.13 0.73 11.45
C CYS A 243 9.89 -0.60 10.74
N ALA A 244 10.95 -1.24 10.23
CA ALA A 244 10.85 -2.52 9.55
C ALA A 244 10.45 -3.67 10.48
N GLU A 245 11.01 -3.72 11.69
CA GLU A 245 10.63 -4.68 12.74
C GLU A 245 9.16 -4.48 13.15
N TYR A 246 8.71 -3.22 13.26
CA TYR A 246 7.31 -2.89 13.57
C TYR A 246 6.38 -3.34 12.45
N GLY A 247 6.77 -3.13 11.20
CA GLY A 247 6.05 -3.62 10.01
C GLY A 247 5.95 -5.15 10.01
N ASN A 248 7.09 -5.85 10.19
CA ASN A 248 7.12 -7.32 10.26
C ASN A 248 6.24 -7.88 11.38
N ALA A 249 6.25 -7.27 12.56
CA ALA A 249 5.39 -7.67 13.68
C ALA A 249 3.90 -7.45 13.37
N THR A 250 3.58 -6.33 12.70
CA THR A 250 2.21 -6.01 12.28
C THR A 250 1.69 -7.05 11.29
N ALA A 251 2.48 -7.39 10.27
CA ALA A 251 2.15 -8.42 9.29
C ALA A 251 2.00 -9.80 9.95
N ALA A 252 2.94 -10.19 10.81
CA ALA A 252 2.90 -11.47 11.50
C ALA A 252 1.65 -11.63 12.38
N LEU A 253 1.18 -10.58 13.03
CA LEU A 253 -0.07 -10.60 13.80
C LEU A 253 -1.31 -10.64 12.89
N CYS A 254 -1.26 -9.94 11.75
CA CYS A 254 -2.34 -9.92 10.77
C CYS A 254 -2.59 -11.32 10.22
N VAL A 255 -1.55 -12.01 9.75
CA VAL A 255 -1.71 -13.32 9.09
C VAL A 255 -2.20 -14.45 10.02
N GLN A 256 -2.26 -14.24 11.32
CA GLN A 256 -2.82 -15.20 12.29
C GLN A 256 -4.35 -15.14 12.39
N LYS A 257 -4.99 -14.18 11.70
CA LYS A 257 -6.45 -13.98 11.72
C LYS A 257 -6.96 -13.97 10.28
N ARG A 258 -8.25 -14.29 10.09
CA ARG A 258 -8.89 -14.22 8.76
C ARG A 258 -9.31 -12.79 8.41
N GLY A 259 -9.15 -12.43 7.13
CA GLY A 259 -9.57 -11.18 6.52
C GLY A 259 -8.51 -10.08 6.60
N GLY A 260 -8.71 -9.00 5.86
CA GLY A 260 -7.82 -7.83 5.82
C GLY A 260 -8.03 -6.91 7.02
N ILE A 261 -8.90 -5.89 6.89
CA ILE A 261 -9.14 -4.88 7.94
C ILE A 261 -9.41 -5.48 9.34
N PRO A 262 -10.25 -6.51 9.52
CA PRO A 262 -10.50 -7.10 10.84
C PRO A 262 -9.28 -7.78 11.46
N ALA A 263 -8.30 -8.19 10.64
CA ALA A 263 -7.09 -8.87 11.09
C ALA A 263 -5.98 -7.91 11.54
N ILE A 264 -6.06 -6.62 11.19
CA ILE A 264 -5.06 -5.61 11.55
C ILE A 264 -4.93 -5.51 13.08
N PRO A 265 -3.71 -5.71 13.63
CA PRO A 265 -3.51 -5.69 15.07
C PRO A 265 -3.60 -4.28 15.66
N LYS A 266 -3.83 -4.22 16.97
CA LYS A 266 -3.72 -2.97 17.71
C LYS A 266 -2.26 -2.67 18.05
N LYS A 267 -1.93 -1.39 18.25
CA LYS A 267 -0.58 -0.91 18.59
C LYS A 267 0.03 -1.66 19.79
N GLU A 268 -0.78 -1.95 20.80
CA GLU A 268 -0.34 -2.65 22.01
C GLU A 268 0.03 -4.12 21.74
N GLU A 269 -0.63 -4.78 20.77
CA GLU A 269 -0.31 -6.15 20.35
C GLU A 269 1.04 -6.17 19.65
N VAL A 270 1.27 -5.22 18.72
CA VAL A 270 2.53 -5.07 17.98
C VAL A 270 3.68 -4.77 18.94
N SER A 271 3.50 -3.80 19.85
CA SER A 271 4.53 -3.43 20.83
C SER A 271 4.92 -4.58 21.76
N ARG A 272 3.98 -5.46 22.10
CA ARG A 272 4.27 -6.68 22.89
C ARG A 272 5.05 -7.72 22.10
N MET A 273 4.83 -7.82 20.79
CA MET A 273 5.53 -8.77 19.93
C MET A 273 7.00 -8.41 19.74
N ILE A 274 7.29 -7.11 19.54
CA ILE A 274 8.65 -6.60 19.33
C ILE A 274 9.52 -6.73 20.59
N ARG A 275 8.91 -6.64 21.79
CA ARG A 275 9.64 -6.72 23.08
C ARG A 275 10.00 -8.14 23.50
N ARG A 276 9.53 -9.15 22.79
CA ARG A 276 9.85 -10.56 23.04
C ARG A 276 11.12 -10.96 22.32
#